data_4d6774b9bdb2d63616b22313053a9892
#
_entry.id   4d6774b9bdb2d63616b22313053a9892
#
_cell.length_a   1.000
_cell.length_b   1.000
_cell.length_c   1.000
_cell.angle_alpha   90.00
_cell.angle_beta   90.00
_cell.angle_gamma   90.00
#
_symmetry.space_group_name_H-M   'P 1'
#
loop_
_entity.id
_entity.type
_entity.pdbx_description
1 polymer ?
#
loop_
_entity_poly.entity_id
_entity_poly.type
_entity_poly.pdbx_seq_one_letter_code
_entity_poly.pdbx_strand_id
1 'polypeptide(L)'
;MEEKKKIRVAILMGGTSAEREVSLSTGANIIEYLNRDKYEVIPVEIDKNGRWIALPDQKKPSLAKKQELIKKQKLNKKQSEIPTESIFNEEIDLKEIEKINDKYLSSEFKLLEKANPILALNYEDKKIIKDFKPAIDVVFIALHGPQGEDGKFQALLDLLDIPYTGSGVMASALGMNKLLSKRLFTQAGILVSKYIDINLEDWQENIKKQIKKIKDKIGFPAVIKPVGQGSSVGVSIVKAEENLEEAMKLAFEYDPIVLVEEYIKGTEVACGILGNEDPIALPPIEIVPKGEFFDYTAKYTPSECEEICPARISEEMTKKVQKYALKAHKALGCVGFSRVDMFVSGNDVYVSEVNTIPGLTYASLYPKEAKAAGISFSELLDRLITLALENPVKY
;
A
#
# COMPACT_ATOMS: atom_id res chain seq x y z
N MET A 1 -22.79 -25.93 -24.10
CA MET A 1 -21.71 -25.62 -23.14
C MET A 1 -22.26 -24.49 -22.29
N GLU A 2 -22.45 -24.73 -20.99
CA GLU A 2 -22.84 -23.66 -20.08
C GLU A 2 -21.73 -22.60 -20.08
N GLU A 3 -22.08 -21.36 -20.37
CA GLU A 3 -21.16 -20.22 -20.26
C GLU A 3 -20.72 -20.12 -18.81
N LYS A 4 -19.44 -20.37 -18.54
CA LYS A 4 -18.89 -20.35 -17.18
C LYS A 4 -19.05 -18.93 -16.65
N LYS A 5 -19.88 -18.74 -15.64
CA LYS A 5 -20.14 -17.43 -15.03
C LYS A 5 -18.82 -16.81 -14.58
N LYS A 6 -18.51 -15.59 -15.06
CA LYS A 6 -17.31 -14.86 -14.69
C LYS A 6 -17.42 -14.38 -13.24
N ILE A 7 -16.28 -14.32 -12.55
CA ILE A 7 -16.16 -13.71 -11.23
C ILE A 7 -16.19 -12.19 -11.39
N ARG A 8 -17.05 -11.50 -10.66
CA ARG A 8 -17.21 -10.05 -10.68
C ARG A 8 -16.24 -9.42 -9.70
N VAL A 9 -15.25 -8.70 -10.25
CA VAL A 9 -14.15 -8.09 -9.48
C VAL A 9 -14.29 -6.58 -9.51
N ALA A 10 -14.60 -5.98 -8.36
CA ALA A 10 -14.53 -4.52 -8.23
C ALA A 10 -13.08 -4.08 -7.96
N ILE A 11 -12.57 -3.14 -8.75
CA ILE A 11 -11.24 -2.56 -8.56
C ILE A 11 -11.42 -1.21 -7.87
N LEU A 12 -11.09 -1.17 -6.58
CA LEU A 12 -11.25 0.03 -5.75
C LEU A 12 -9.99 0.88 -5.81
N MET A 13 -10.09 2.09 -6.37
CA MET A 13 -8.95 2.97 -6.64
C MET A 13 -9.26 4.44 -6.36
N GLY A 14 -8.24 5.30 -6.33
CA GLY A 14 -8.38 6.74 -6.04
C GLY A 14 -8.22 7.03 -4.55
N GLY A 15 -9.24 7.60 -3.93
CA GLY A 15 -9.23 7.96 -2.50
C GLY A 15 -8.87 9.41 -2.25
N THR A 16 -8.82 9.79 -0.96
CA THR A 16 -8.56 11.16 -0.50
C THR A 16 -7.14 11.36 0.03
N SER A 17 -6.30 10.29 0.05
CA SER A 17 -4.92 10.33 0.52
C SER A 17 -3.99 11.06 -0.45
N ALA A 18 -2.80 11.43 0.02
CA ALA A 18 -1.74 11.99 -0.82
C ALA A 18 -1.26 11.00 -1.90
N GLU A 19 -1.53 9.70 -1.74
CA GLU A 19 -1.15 8.63 -2.67
C GLU A 19 -2.23 8.31 -3.72
N ARG A 20 -3.24 9.18 -3.87
CA ARG A 20 -4.34 9.02 -4.84
C ARG A 20 -3.87 8.69 -6.26
N GLU A 21 -2.90 9.42 -6.78
CA GLU A 21 -2.42 9.23 -8.16
C GLU A 21 -1.73 7.86 -8.33
N VAL A 22 -1.03 7.39 -7.30
CA VAL A 22 -0.44 6.05 -7.26
C VAL A 22 -1.56 5.00 -7.27
N SER A 23 -2.61 5.22 -6.50
CA SER A 23 -3.79 4.35 -6.44
C SER A 23 -4.50 4.25 -7.79
N LEU A 24 -4.74 5.37 -8.47
CA LEU A 24 -5.34 5.40 -9.81
C LEU A 24 -4.46 4.65 -10.83
N SER A 25 -3.14 4.85 -10.78
CA SER A 25 -2.19 4.14 -11.64
C SER A 25 -2.18 2.63 -11.36
N THR A 26 -2.21 2.22 -10.09
CA THR A 26 -2.33 0.82 -9.67
C THR A 26 -3.63 0.21 -10.21
N GLY A 27 -4.78 0.87 -10.00
CA GLY A 27 -6.07 0.41 -10.47
C GLY A 27 -6.12 0.25 -12.00
N ALA A 28 -5.63 1.24 -12.75
CA ALA A 28 -5.57 1.19 -14.20
C ALA A 28 -4.72 0.01 -14.71
N ASN A 29 -3.58 -0.25 -14.05
CA ASN A 29 -2.70 -1.36 -14.39
C ASN A 29 -3.39 -2.72 -14.12
N ILE A 30 -4.07 -2.86 -12.99
CA ILE A 30 -4.86 -4.05 -12.65
C ILE A 30 -5.96 -4.28 -13.70
N ILE A 31 -6.74 -3.25 -14.03
CA ILE A 31 -7.80 -3.30 -15.03
C ILE A 31 -7.26 -3.75 -16.41
N GLU A 32 -6.10 -3.26 -16.81
CA GLU A 32 -5.48 -3.61 -18.11
C GLU A 32 -5.10 -5.11 -18.18
N TYR A 33 -4.55 -5.66 -17.08
CA TYR A 33 -3.92 -6.99 -17.10
C TYR A 33 -4.80 -8.12 -16.56
N LEU A 34 -5.97 -7.83 -15.99
CA LEU A 34 -6.91 -8.88 -15.56
C LEU A 34 -7.44 -9.70 -16.75
N ASN A 35 -7.50 -11.00 -16.57
CA ASN A 35 -8.00 -11.94 -17.55
C ASN A 35 -9.52 -11.82 -17.74
N ARG A 36 -9.95 -11.21 -18.84
CA ARG A 36 -11.36 -10.97 -19.17
C ARG A 36 -12.16 -12.22 -19.48
N ASP A 37 -11.52 -13.36 -19.71
CA ASP A 37 -12.23 -14.64 -19.89
C ASP A 37 -12.68 -15.20 -18.52
N LYS A 38 -11.96 -14.88 -17.44
CA LYS A 38 -12.26 -15.29 -16.07
C LYS A 38 -13.07 -14.27 -15.29
N TYR A 39 -12.81 -12.97 -15.53
CA TYR A 39 -13.30 -11.87 -14.69
C TYR A 39 -14.19 -10.88 -15.44
N GLU A 40 -15.29 -10.50 -14.81
CA GLU A 40 -16.03 -9.27 -15.13
C GLU A 40 -15.45 -8.17 -14.23
N VAL A 41 -14.85 -7.15 -14.83
CA VAL A 41 -14.13 -6.10 -14.13
C VAL A 41 -15.04 -4.88 -13.95
N ILE A 42 -15.13 -4.40 -12.73
CA ILE A 42 -15.94 -3.26 -12.32
C ILE A 42 -15.02 -2.21 -11.72
N PRO A 43 -14.53 -1.23 -12.49
CA PRO A 43 -13.72 -0.15 -11.97
C PRO A 43 -14.56 0.74 -11.02
N VAL A 44 -14.04 0.99 -9.81
CA VAL A 44 -14.70 1.85 -8.82
C VAL A 44 -13.69 2.90 -8.35
N GLU A 45 -13.92 4.14 -8.70
CA GLU A 45 -13.10 5.27 -8.27
C GLU A 45 -13.70 5.91 -7.01
N ILE A 46 -12.87 6.16 -6.01
CA ILE A 46 -13.19 7.06 -4.91
C ILE A 46 -12.63 8.43 -5.26
N ASP A 47 -13.52 9.41 -5.44
CA ASP A 47 -13.10 10.77 -5.78
C ASP A 47 -12.44 11.51 -4.60
N LYS A 48 -11.96 12.74 -4.85
CA LYS A 48 -11.31 13.58 -3.82
C LYS A 48 -12.25 14.00 -2.67
N ASN A 49 -13.56 13.84 -2.85
CA ASN A 49 -14.58 14.12 -1.83
C ASN A 49 -15.04 12.84 -1.11
N GLY A 50 -14.43 11.69 -1.40
CA GLY A 50 -14.77 10.39 -0.81
C GLY A 50 -16.01 9.73 -1.44
N ARG A 51 -16.53 10.21 -2.59
CA ARG A 51 -17.66 9.60 -3.27
C ARG A 51 -17.19 8.43 -4.14
N TRP A 52 -17.97 7.37 -4.15
CA TRP A 52 -17.70 6.16 -4.92
C TRP A 52 -18.41 6.23 -6.27
N ILE A 53 -17.67 6.03 -7.35
CA ILE A 53 -18.14 6.15 -8.73
C ILE A 53 -17.75 4.88 -9.47
N ALA A 54 -18.75 4.06 -9.88
CA ALA A 54 -18.48 2.96 -10.79
C ALA A 54 -18.26 3.52 -12.19
N LEU A 55 -17.13 3.16 -12.79
CA LEU A 55 -16.74 3.62 -14.12
C LEU A 55 -17.05 2.52 -15.16
N PRO A 56 -17.28 2.92 -16.44
CA PRO A 56 -17.40 1.95 -17.53
C PRO A 56 -16.12 1.11 -17.67
N ASP A 57 -16.27 -0.20 -17.89
CA ASP A 57 -15.14 -1.07 -18.19
C ASP A 57 -14.56 -0.72 -19.56
N GLN A 58 -13.53 0.09 -19.61
CA GLN A 58 -12.88 0.47 -20.84
C GLN A 58 -12.15 -0.76 -21.44
N LYS A 59 -12.65 -1.27 -22.56
CA LYS A 59 -11.93 -2.25 -23.37
C LYS A 59 -10.55 -1.72 -23.69
N LYS A 60 -9.50 -2.56 -23.55
CA LYS A 60 -8.06 -2.28 -23.74
C LYS A 60 -7.80 -1.11 -24.69
N PRO A 61 -7.09 -0.06 -24.29
CA PRO A 61 -6.66 0.98 -25.21
C PRO A 61 -5.89 0.33 -26.37
N SER A 62 -6.20 0.70 -27.60
CA SER A 62 -5.54 0.14 -28.78
C SER A 62 -4.03 0.37 -28.67
N LEU A 63 -3.22 -0.57 -29.22
CA LEU A 63 -1.75 -0.45 -29.25
C LEU A 63 -1.27 0.93 -29.76
N ALA A 64 -2.04 1.59 -30.62
CA ALA A 64 -1.80 2.93 -31.14
C ALA A 64 -1.93 4.01 -30.03
N LYS A 65 -2.97 3.96 -29.16
CA LYS A 65 -3.11 4.85 -27.99
C LYS A 65 -2.00 4.63 -26.97
N LYS A 66 -1.56 3.38 -26.79
CA LYS A 66 -0.43 3.04 -25.90
C LYS A 66 0.90 3.64 -26.38
N GLN A 67 1.16 3.64 -27.67
CA GLN A 67 2.34 4.28 -28.27
C GLN A 67 2.28 5.81 -28.20
N GLU A 68 1.10 6.40 -28.29
CA GLU A 68 0.89 7.84 -28.17
C GLU A 68 1.08 8.33 -26.72
N LEU A 69 0.57 7.59 -25.73
CA LEU A 69 0.81 7.83 -24.30
C LEU A 69 2.30 7.74 -23.96
N ILE A 70 3.00 6.71 -24.46
CA ILE A 70 4.46 6.58 -24.27
C ILE A 70 5.23 7.71 -24.97
N LYS A 71 4.76 8.18 -26.13
CA LYS A 71 5.33 9.34 -26.81
C LYS A 71 5.09 10.64 -26.02
N LYS A 72 3.88 10.87 -25.50
CA LYS A 72 3.55 12.03 -24.64
C LYS A 72 4.38 12.01 -23.35
N GLN A 73 4.54 10.87 -22.71
CA GLN A 73 5.42 10.72 -21.53
C GLN A 73 6.91 10.99 -21.86
N LYS A 74 7.38 10.68 -23.08
CA LYS A 74 8.75 10.99 -23.50
C LYS A 74 8.95 12.47 -23.89
N LEU A 75 7.91 13.16 -24.35
CA LEU A 75 7.98 14.61 -24.67
C LEU A 75 7.92 15.48 -23.42
N ASN A 76 7.23 15.07 -22.34
CA ASN A 76 7.10 15.83 -21.09
C ASN A 76 8.32 15.71 -20.15
N LYS A 77 9.44 15.15 -20.60
CA LYS A 77 10.71 15.06 -19.85
C LYS A 77 11.37 16.41 -19.51
N LYS A 78 10.71 17.53 -19.75
CA LYS A 78 11.24 18.88 -19.41
C LYS A 78 10.48 19.63 -18.32
N GLN A 79 9.41 19.06 -17.78
CA GLN A 79 8.68 19.68 -16.65
C GLN A 79 8.40 18.62 -15.59
N SER A 80 8.79 18.91 -14.37
CA SER A 80 8.63 18.14 -13.15
C SER A 80 7.20 18.22 -12.61
N GLU A 81 6.20 17.85 -13.43
CA GLU A 81 4.83 17.69 -12.97
C GLU A 81 4.35 16.31 -13.42
N ILE A 82 3.96 15.49 -12.45
CA ILE A 82 3.17 14.29 -12.71
C ILE A 82 1.91 14.77 -13.43
N PRO A 83 1.53 14.22 -14.61
CA PRO A 83 0.32 14.66 -15.28
C PRO A 83 -0.87 14.48 -14.33
N THR A 84 -1.45 15.58 -13.87
CA THR A 84 -2.64 15.60 -13.01
C THR A 84 -3.92 15.35 -13.81
N GLU A 85 -3.83 15.02 -15.09
CA GLU A 85 -4.97 14.65 -15.90
C GLU A 85 -5.31 13.17 -15.65
N SER A 86 -6.54 12.95 -15.20
CA SER A 86 -7.16 11.63 -15.05
C SER A 86 -6.89 10.79 -16.30
N ILE A 87 -6.47 9.54 -16.10
CA ILE A 87 -6.24 8.57 -17.18
C ILE A 87 -7.54 8.33 -17.99
N PHE A 88 -8.68 8.81 -17.49
CA PHE A 88 -10.04 8.70 -18.01
C PHE A 88 -10.59 10.00 -18.62
N ASN A 89 -9.74 10.90 -19.15
CA ASN A 89 -10.14 12.14 -19.82
C ASN A 89 -10.74 11.94 -21.23
N GLU A 90 -11.58 10.92 -21.44
CA GLU A 90 -12.62 10.98 -22.48
C GLU A 90 -13.90 11.47 -21.80
N GLU A 91 -14.69 12.33 -22.48
CA GLU A 91 -16.03 12.72 -22.00
C GLU A 91 -16.83 11.45 -21.68
N ILE A 92 -16.88 11.11 -20.39
CA ILE A 92 -17.64 9.94 -19.95
C ILE A 92 -19.11 10.39 -19.97
N ASP A 93 -19.94 9.70 -20.75
CA ASP A 93 -21.38 9.97 -20.78
C ASP A 93 -21.98 9.72 -19.38
N LEU A 94 -22.40 10.80 -18.72
CA LEU A 94 -23.00 10.74 -17.38
C LEU A 94 -24.18 9.76 -17.30
N LYS A 95 -24.93 9.55 -18.42
CA LYS A 95 -26.02 8.58 -18.49
C LYS A 95 -25.50 7.14 -18.48
N GLU A 96 -24.30 6.89 -19.01
CA GLU A 96 -23.67 5.58 -18.96
C GLU A 96 -23.16 5.31 -17.54
N ILE A 97 -22.60 6.29 -16.86
CA ILE A 97 -22.21 6.18 -15.44
C ILE A 97 -23.45 5.91 -14.58
N GLU A 98 -24.57 6.61 -14.78
CA GLU A 98 -25.80 6.37 -14.03
C GLU A 98 -26.31 4.94 -14.21
N LYS A 99 -26.32 4.40 -15.44
CA LYS A 99 -26.72 3.01 -15.71
C LYS A 99 -25.81 2.00 -15.05
N ILE A 100 -24.50 2.26 -15.02
CA ILE A 100 -23.52 1.40 -14.39
C ILE A 100 -23.66 1.47 -12.87
N ASN A 101 -23.80 2.67 -12.32
CA ASN A 101 -24.06 2.87 -10.90
C ASN A 101 -25.36 2.17 -10.48
N ASP A 102 -26.43 2.24 -11.28
CA ASP A 102 -27.68 1.53 -11.00
C ASP A 102 -27.56 0.02 -11.09
N LYS A 103 -26.69 -0.48 -11.97
CA LYS A 103 -26.47 -1.92 -12.13
C LYS A 103 -25.57 -2.52 -11.03
N TYR A 104 -24.51 -1.82 -10.61
CA TYR A 104 -23.46 -2.36 -9.77
C TYR A 104 -23.37 -1.73 -8.36
N LEU A 105 -23.75 -0.44 -8.25
CA LEU A 105 -23.96 0.20 -6.97
C LEU A 105 -25.44 0.10 -6.65
N SER A 106 -25.83 -1.00 -6.02
CA SER A 106 -27.19 -1.22 -5.57
C SER A 106 -27.69 -0.06 -4.68
N SER A 107 -29.00 -0.04 -4.39
CA SER A 107 -29.62 0.94 -3.50
C SER A 107 -28.89 1.07 -2.15
N GLU A 108 -28.18 0.04 -1.72
CA GLU A 108 -27.45 -0.02 -0.46
C GLU A 108 -26.12 0.73 -0.51
N PHE A 109 -25.36 0.67 -1.61
CA PHE A 109 -24.20 1.55 -1.81
C PHE A 109 -24.64 3.03 -1.91
N LYS A 110 -25.79 3.32 -2.52
CA LYS A 110 -26.40 4.66 -2.51
C LYS A 110 -26.86 5.09 -1.12
N LEU A 111 -27.23 4.15 -0.24
CA LEU A 111 -27.52 4.41 1.18
C LEU A 111 -26.25 4.72 1.97
N LEU A 112 -25.12 4.04 1.70
CA LEU A 112 -23.81 4.37 2.27
C LEU A 112 -23.30 5.76 1.81
N GLU A 113 -23.66 6.18 0.61
CA GLU A 113 -23.39 7.53 0.10
C GLU A 113 -24.19 8.62 0.86
N LYS A 114 -25.40 8.29 1.34
CA LYS A 114 -26.31 9.20 2.06
C LYS A 114 -26.24 9.10 3.57
N ALA A 115 -25.81 7.96 4.11
CA ALA A 115 -25.67 7.74 5.54
C ALA A 115 -24.23 8.04 5.96
N ASN A 116 -24.08 8.87 7.00
CA ASN A 116 -22.85 8.89 7.76
C ASN A 116 -22.57 7.42 8.18
N PRO A 117 -21.48 6.78 7.74
CA PRO A 117 -21.26 5.34 7.91
C PRO A 117 -21.36 4.87 9.38
N ILE A 118 -21.21 5.78 10.33
CA ILE A 118 -21.37 5.52 11.78
C ILE A 118 -22.85 5.36 12.18
N LEU A 119 -23.81 5.89 11.41
CA LEU A 119 -25.24 5.83 11.75
C LEU A 119 -26.01 4.71 11.05
N ALA A 120 -25.45 4.08 10.01
CA ALA A 120 -26.06 2.96 9.30
C ALA A 120 -25.99 1.62 10.07
N LEU A 121 -25.22 1.55 11.17
CA LEU A 121 -25.13 0.38 12.05
C LEU A 121 -26.25 0.36 13.10
N ASN A 122 -27.50 0.54 12.71
CA ASN A 122 -28.61 0.27 13.62
C ASN A 122 -28.83 -1.25 13.68
N TYR A 123 -28.69 -1.83 14.86
CA TYR A 123 -28.66 -3.29 15.11
C TYR A 123 -29.93 -4.02 14.67
N GLU A 124 -31.03 -3.29 14.41
CA GLU A 124 -32.27 -3.81 13.91
C GLU A 124 -32.29 -4.08 12.40
N ASP A 125 -31.37 -3.43 11.62
CA ASP A 125 -31.29 -3.56 10.17
C ASP A 125 -30.45 -4.75 9.67
N LYS A 126 -29.96 -5.62 10.56
CA LYS A 126 -29.27 -6.88 10.20
C LYS A 126 -30.07 -7.77 9.25
N LYS A 127 -31.38 -7.61 9.20
CA LYS A 127 -32.24 -8.37 8.30
C LYS A 127 -32.09 -7.91 6.85
N ILE A 128 -31.86 -6.65 6.62
CA ILE A 128 -31.63 -6.05 5.28
C ILE A 128 -30.29 -6.52 4.73
N ILE A 129 -29.23 -6.61 5.58
CA ILE A 129 -27.90 -7.05 5.18
C ILE A 129 -27.87 -8.56 4.84
N LYS A 130 -28.67 -9.39 5.51
CA LYS A 130 -28.68 -10.85 5.28
C LYS A 130 -29.26 -11.28 3.93
N ASP A 131 -30.16 -10.50 3.35
CA ASP A 131 -30.76 -10.80 2.03
C ASP A 131 -30.00 -10.12 0.88
N PHE A 132 -28.94 -9.39 1.21
CA PHE A 132 -28.08 -8.70 0.26
C PHE A 132 -27.12 -9.69 -0.42
N LYS A 133 -27.35 -9.96 -1.70
CA LYS A 133 -26.35 -10.62 -2.56
C LYS A 133 -25.59 -9.51 -3.29
N PRO A 134 -24.33 -9.22 -2.90
CA PRO A 134 -23.56 -8.18 -3.57
C PRO A 134 -23.48 -8.50 -5.07
N ALA A 135 -23.62 -7.46 -5.89
CA ALA A 135 -23.38 -7.56 -7.32
C ALA A 135 -21.89 -7.81 -7.65
N ILE A 136 -21.07 -7.96 -6.64
CA ILE A 136 -19.60 -8.09 -6.64
C ILE A 136 -19.26 -9.39 -5.92
N ASP A 137 -18.36 -10.19 -6.47
CA ASP A 137 -17.90 -11.43 -5.84
C ASP A 137 -16.62 -11.21 -5.02
N VAL A 138 -15.80 -10.22 -5.39
CA VAL A 138 -14.56 -9.86 -4.69
C VAL A 138 -14.16 -8.41 -4.99
N VAL A 139 -13.55 -7.74 -4.02
CA VAL A 139 -12.94 -6.41 -4.18
C VAL A 139 -11.44 -6.55 -4.29
N PHE A 140 -10.85 -6.00 -5.35
CA PHE A 140 -9.43 -5.76 -5.44
C PHE A 140 -9.12 -4.36 -4.89
N ILE A 141 -8.46 -4.29 -3.74
CA ILE A 141 -8.10 -3.01 -3.12
C ILE A 141 -6.81 -2.49 -3.77
N ALA A 142 -6.92 -1.40 -4.54
CA ALA A 142 -5.81 -0.70 -5.17
C ALA A 142 -5.57 0.68 -4.52
N LEU A 143 -6.11 0.89 -3.32
CA LEU A 143 -5.92 2.11 -2.54
C LEU A 143 -4.57 2.07 -1.82
N HIS A 144 -3.95 3.24 -1.64
CA HIS A 144 -2.68 3.38 -0.92
C HIS A 144 -2.77 4.45 0.16
N GLY A 145 -1.92 4.30 1.20
CA GLY A 145 -1.83 5.20 2.33
C GLY A 145 -3.03 5.18 3.27
N PRO A 146 -3.24 6.24 4.06
CA PRO A 146 -4.36 6.36 4.99
C PRO A 146 -5.71 6.10 4.30
N GLN A 147 -6.60 5.41 4.97
CA GLN A 147 -7.87 4.83 4.55
C GLN A 147 -7.72 3.53 3.74
N GLY A 148 -6.78 3.41 2.80
CA GLY A 148 -6.57 2.20 2.01
C GLY A 148 -5.87 1.09 2.79
N GLU A 149 -4.83 1.44 3.54
CA GLU A 149 -3.94 0.51 4.25
C GLU A 149 -4.08 0.53 5.78
N ASP A 150 -5.04 1.27 6.33
CA ASP A 150 -5.22 1.45 7.79
C ASP A 150 -6.35 0.61 8.40
N GLY A 151 -6.97 -0.28 7.63
CA GLY A 151 -8.04 -1.17 8.09
C GLY A 151 -9.46 -0.64 7.90
N LYS A 152 -9.66 0.63 7.53
CA LYS A 152 -11.00 1.23 7.43
C LYS A 152 -11.84 0.63 6.31
N PHE A 153 -11.27 0.52 5.11
CA PHE A 153 -11.96 -0.13 3.99
C PHE A 153 -12.12 -1.63 4.21
N GLN A 154 -11.13 -2.27 4.80
CA GLN A 154 -11.19 -3.67 5.19
C GLN A 154 -12.37 -3.92 6.13
N ALA A 155 -12.53 -3.10 7.18
CA ALA A 155 -13.65 -3.19 8.12
C ALA A 155 -15.01 -3.00 7.44
N LEU A 156 -15.12 -2.08 6.50
CA LEU A 156 -16.34 -1.87 5.72
C LEU A 156 -16.67 -3.12 4.89
N LEU A 157 -15.69 -3.72 4.23
CA LEU A 157 -15.90 -4.92 3.41
C LEU A 157 -16.21 -6.15 4.25
N ASP A 158 -15.60 -6.28 5.43
CA ASP A 158 -15.91 -7.34 6.41
C ASP A 158 -17.37 -7.24 6.88
N LEU A 159 -17.87 -6.03 7.18
CA LEU A 159 -19.25 -5.80 7.57
C LEU A 159 -20.26 -6.13 6.46
N LEU A 160 -19.84 -6.07 5.21
CA LEU A 160 -20.64 -6.39 4.03
C LEU A 160 -20.49 -7.85 3.58
N ASP A 161 -19.71 -8.67 4.27
CA ASP A 161 -19.35 -10.04 3.89
C ASP A 161 -18.78 -10.14 2.45
N ILE A 162 -18.04 -9.11 2.00
CA ILE A 162 -17.42 -9.07 0.67
C ILE A 162 -15.96 -9.44 0.78
N PRO A 163 -15.49 -10.52 0.12
CA PRO A 163 -14.08 -10.87 0.04
C PRO A 163 -13.26 -9.75 -0.62
N TYR A 164 -12.02 -9.55 -0.17
CA TYR A 164 -11.11 -8.54 -0.72
C TYR A 164 -9.66 -9.01 -0.69
N THR A 165 -8.84 -8.45 -1.59
CA THR A 165 -7.41 -8.78 -1.69
C THR A 165 -6.62 -8.19 -0.53
N GLY A 166 -5.65 -8.95 -0.04
CA GLY A 166 -4.70 -8.51 1.00
C GLY A 166 -5.18 -8.74 2.42
N SER A 167 -4.53 -8.08 3.34
CA SER A 167 -4.67 -8.28 4.78
C SER A 167 -5.95 -7.70 5.35
N GLY A 168 -6.38 -8.20 6.50
CA GLY A 168 -7.56 -7.74 7.22
C GLY A 168 -7.34 -6.47 8.03
N VAL A 169 -8.33 -6.10 8.83
CA VAL A 169 -8.39 -4.85 9.60
C VAL A 169 -7.18 -4.69 10.52
N MET A 170 -6.93 -5.70 11.36
CA MET A 170 -5.88 -5.61 12.39
C MET A 170 -4.48 -5.55 11.75
N ALA A 171 -4.19 -6.42 10.79
CA ALA A 171 -2.89 -6.44 10.14
C ALA A 171 -2.61 -5.13 9.37
N SER A 172 -3.62 -4.57 8.71
CA SER A 172 -3.53 -3.28 8.02
C SER A 172 -3.27 -2.14 9.01
N ALA A 173 -4.03 -2.06 10.09
CA ALA A 173 -3.85 -1.03 11.12
C ALA A 173 -2.47 -1.13 11.81
N LEU A 174 -2.01 -2.35 12.10
CA LEU A 174 -0.68 -2.60 12.68
C LEU A 174 0.43 -2.25 11.67
N GLY A 175 0.28 -2.62 10.38
CA GLY A 175 1.24 -2.29 9.32
C GLY A 175 1.44 -0.79 9.17
N MET A 176 0.35 -0.01 9.24
CA MET A 176 0.40 1.44 9.16
C MET A 176 1.07 2.07 10.39
N ASN A 177 0.95 1.46 11.57
CA ASN A 177 1.53 1.98 12.82
C ASN A 177 2.96 1.46 13.04
N LYS A 178 3.96 2.25 12.64
CA LYS A 178 5.39 1.89 12.72
C LYS A 178 5.85 1.52 14.13
N LEU A 179 5.32 2.18 15.15
CA LEU A 179 5.68 1.92 16.54
C LEU A 179 5.18 0.55 17.01
N LEU A 180 3.91 0.24 16.75
CA LEU A 180 3.32 -1.05 17.13
C LEU A 180 3.92 -2.20 16.32
N SER A 181 4.15 -2.00 15.02
CA SER A 181 4.85 -2.98 14.17
C SER A 181 6.20 -3.36 14.76
N LYS A 182 7.04 -2.37 15.10
CA LYS A 182 8.38 -2.61 15.69
C LYS A 182 8.31 -3.36 17.02
N ARG A 183 7.33 -3.06 17.87
CA ARG A 183 7.12 -3.79 19.14
C ARG A 183 6.81 -5.27 18.87
N LEU A 184 5.93 -5.55 17.90
CA LEU A 184 5.58 -6.92 17.51
C LEU A 184 6.76 -7.64 16.83
N PHE A 185 7.52 -6.95 15.98
CA PHE A 185 8.74 -7.53 15.38
C PHE A 185 9.75 -7.90 16.46
N THR A 186 9.99 -7.02 17.41
CA THR A 186 10.91 -7.28 18.54
C THR A 186 10.44 -8.50 19.35
N GLN A 187 9.14 -8.58 19.68
CA GLN A 187 8.56 -9.71 20.38
C GLN A 187 8.68 -11.02 19.59
N ALA A 188 8.57 -10.96 18.27
CA ALA A 188 8.78 -12.09 17.37
C ALA A 188 10.28 -12.47 17.20
N GLY A 189 11.21 -11.78 17.85
CA GLY A 189 12.66 -12.01 17.69
C GLY A 189 13.19 -11.62 16.32
N ILE A 190 12.62 -10.55 15.74
CA ILE A 190 13.08 -9.90 14.52
C ILE A 190 13.91 -8.69 14.91
N LEU A 191 15.08 -8.53 14.30
CA LEU A 191 15.94 -7.38 14.55
C LEU A 191 15.37 -6.13 13.90
N VAL A 192 15.25 -5.06 14.69
CA VAL A 192 14.83 -3.72 14.25
C VAL A 192 15.86 -2.70 14.68
N SER A 193 15.91 -1.53 14.06
CA SER A 193 16.72 -0.39 14.52
C SER A 193 16.37 -0.04 15.97
N LYS A 194 17.33 0.46 16.77
CA LYS A 194 16.99 1.08 18.06
C LYS A 194 16.04 2.24 17.82
N TYR A 195 15.07 2.40 18.69
CA TYR A 195 14.08 3.46 18.56
C TYR A 195 13.56 3.94 19.91
N ILE A 196 13.04 5.15 19.89
CA ILE A 196 12.19 5.72 20.95
C ILE A 196 11.01 6.43 20.30
N ASP A 197 9.92 6.47 21.00
CA ASP A 197 8.77 7.29 20.65
C ASP A 197 8.75 8.58 21.51
N ILE A 198 8.31 9.67 20.88
CA ILE A 198 8.13 10.97 21.52
C ILE A 198 6.76 11.50 21.10
N ASN A 199 5.91 11.81 22.05
CA ASN A 199 4.64 12.47 21.79
C ASN A 199 4.79 13.99 21.78
N LEU A 200 3.87 14.68 21.13
CA LEU A 200 3.90 16.13 20.97
C LEU A 200 3.83 16.87 22.31
N GLU A 201 3.05 16.36 23.27
CA GLU A 201 2.90 16.98 24.61
C GLU A 201 4.23 16.94 25.35
N ASP A 202 4.90 15.78 25.45
CA ASP A 202 6.21 15.65 26.09
C ASP A 202 7.28 16.51 25.41
N TRP A 203 7.22 16.63 24.07
CA TRP A 203 8.14 17.48 23.32
C TRP A 203 7.95 18.95 23.69
N GLN A 204 6.69 19.43 23.70
CA GLN A 204 6.37 20.82 24.01
C GLN A 204 6.65 21.16 25.49
N GLU A 205 6.43 20.22 26.42
CA GLU A 205 6.69 20.44 27.84
C GLU A 205 8.18 20.69 28.12
N ASN A 206 9.08 19.90 27.50
CA ASN A 206 10.52 20.06 27.74
C ASN A 206 11.39 19.59 26.57
N ILE A 207 11.56 20.44 25.56
CA ILE A 207 12.37 20.16 24.36
C ILE A 207 13.80 19.73 24.74
N LYS A 208 14.46 20.43 25.66
CA LYS A 208 15.84 20.12 26.06
C LYS A 208 15.99 18.72 26.64
N LYS A 209 15.01 18.28 27.47
CA LYS A 209 14.98 16.94 28.05
C LYS A 209 14.81 15.88 26.96
N GLN A 210 13.93 16.13 25.95
CA GLN A 210 13.71 15.19 24.86
C GLN A 210 14.92 15.13 23.92
N ILE A 211 15.56 16.25 23.60
CA ILE A 211 16.82 16.26 22.83
C ILE A 211 17.88 15.42 23.54
N LYS A 212 18.05 15.62 24.86
CA LYS A 212 19.00 14.81 25.64
C LYS A 212 18.63 13.32 25.60
N LYS A 213 17.33 12.96 25.75
CA LYS A 213 16.86 11.57 25.64
C LYS A 213 17.22 10.96 24.29
N ILE A 214 17.03 11.70 23.18
CA ILE A 214 17.40 11.26 21.83
C ILE A 214 18.90 11.01 21.72
N LYS A 215 19.72 11.95 22.17
CA LYS A 215 21.20 11.80 22.15
C LYS A 215 21.68 10.60 22.93
N ASP A 216 21.14 10.40 24.16
CA ASP A 216 21.57 9.35 25.06
C ASP A 216 21.13 7.95 24.60
N LYS A 217 19.96 7.84 23.92
CA LYS A 217 19.35 6.56 23.54
C LYS A 217 19.61 6.16 22.09
N ILE A 218 19.66 7.13 21.18
CA ILE A 218 19.74 6.91 19.73
C ILE A 218 21.09 7.43 19.20
N GLY A 219 21.43 8.68 19.50
CA GLY A 219 22.58 9.38 18.93
C GLY A 219 22.27 9.90 17.51
N PHE A 220 23.35 10.25 16.78
CA PHE A 220 23.27 10.74 15.40
C PHE A 220 24.20 9.93 14.49
N PRO A 221 23.86 9.69 13.21
CA PRO A 221 22.62 10.16 12.56
C PRO A 221 21.38 9.42 13.08
N ALA A 222 20.24 10.14 13.13
CA ALA A 222 18.95 9.62 13.53
C ALA A 222 17.91 9.78 12.41
N VAL A 223 16.93 8.90 12.35
CA VAL A 223 15.79 8.98 11.43
C VAL A 223 14.55 9.37 12.21
N ILE A 224 13.92 10.47 11.82
CA ILE A 224 12.72 11.01 12.42
C ILE A 224 11.53 10.67 11.53
N LYS A 225 10.49 10.02 12.07
CA LYS A 225 9.34 9.54 11.28
C LYS A 225 8.02 9.78 12.01
N PRO A 226 6.97 10.28 11.36
CA PRO A 226 5.61 10.17 11.86
C PRO A 226 5.23 8.69 11.98
N VAL A 227 4.49 8.29 13.02
CA VAL A 227 4.17 6.88 13.27
C VAL A 227 3.20 6.31 12.24
N GLY A 228 2.17 7.07 11.86
CA GLY A 228 1.04 6.60 11.04
C GLY A 228 1.03 7.09 9.58
N GLN A 229 2.18 7.48 9.03
CA GLN A 229 2.26 7.95 7.64
C GLN A 229 2.99 6.98 6.73
N GLY A 230 2.54 6.92 5.45
CA GLY A 230 3.19 6.17 4.36
C GLY A 230 4.14 7.03 3.54
N SER A 231 4.69 6.46 2.47
CA SER A 231 5.42 7.15 1.39
C SER A 231 6.51 8.14 1.83
N SER A 232 7.17 7.89 2.96
CA SER A 232 8.20 8.78 3.51
C SER A 232 7.74 10.22 3.80
N VAL A 233 6.43 10.48 3.90
CA VAL A 233 5.88 11.80 4.27
C VAL A 233 6.32 12.16 5.69
N GLY A 234 6.90 13.35 5.87
CA GLY A 234 7.38 13.84 7.16
C GLY A 234 8.63 13.11 7.70
N VAL A 235 9.30 12.28 6.91
CA VAL A 235 10.54 11.59 7.29
C VAL A 235 11.74 12.49 7.07
N SER A 236 12.63 12.55 8.07
CA SER A 236 13.90 13.29 8.00
C SER A 236 15.05 12.47 8.53
N ILE A 237 16.23 12.62 7.92
CA ILE A 237 17.48 12.08 8.47
C ILE A 237 18.30 13.23 9.04
N VAL A 238 18.50 13.16 10.34
CA VAL A 238 19.18 14.18 11.13
C VAL A 238 20.61 13.74 11.41
N LYS A 239 21.58 14.39 10.78
CA LYS A 239 23.01 14.06 10.92
C LYS A 239 23.62 14.63 12.20
N ALA A 240 23.07 15.73 12.71
CA ALA A 240 23.55 16.43 13.90
C ALA A 240 22.41 17.14 14.62
N GLU A 241 22.64 17.50 15.92
CA GLU A 241 21.61 18.04 16.82
C GLU A 241 20.95 19.32 16.28
N GLU A 242 21.68 20.13 15.54
CA GLU A 242 21.22 21.43 15.05
C GLU A 242 19.97 21.37 14.15
N ASN A 243 19.77 20.23 13.47
CA ASN A 243 18.64 20.01 12.55
C ASN A 243 17.48 19.25 13.22
N LEU A 244 17.63 18.85 14.50
CA LEU A 244 16.68 17.97 15.15
C LEU A 244 15.31 18.64 15.39
N GLU A 245 15.31 19.89 15.88
CA GLU A 245 14.05 20.59 16.20
C GLU A 245 13.19 20.81 14.96
N GLU A 246 13.81 21.15 13.81
CA GLU A 246 13.12 21.33 12.53
C GLU A 246 12.51 20.00 12.04
N ALA A 247 13.29 18.92 12.12
CA ALA A 247 12.83 17.58 11.73
C ALA A 247 11.66 17.07 12.62
N MET A 248 11.75 17.30 13.94
CA MET A 248 10.67 16.95 14.88
C MET A 248 9.41 17.78 14.60
N LYS A 249 9.54 19.08 14.34
CA LYS A 249 8.42 19.95 13.98
C LYS A 249 7.73 19.46 12.72
N LEU A 250 8.49 19.15 11.66
CA LEU A 250 7.94 18.61 10.41
C LEU A 250 7.19 17.30 10.65
N ALA A 251 7.75 16.37 11.42
CA ALA A 251 7.12 15.10 11.70
C ALA A 251 5.81 15.26 12.51
N PHE A 252 5.78 16.18 13.46
CA PHE A 252 4.57 16.50 14.25
C PHE A 252 3.46 17.21 13.45
N GLU A 253 3.74 17.75 12.28
CA GLU A 253 2.68 18.24 11.37
C GLU A 253 1.77 17.10 10.86
N TYR A 254 2.28 15.85 10.87
CA TYR A 254 1.60 14.69 10.31
C TYR A 254 1.09 13.70 11.36
N ASP A 255 1.69 13.65 12.55
CA ASP A 255 1.31 12.69 13.59
C ASP A 255 1.68 13.22 14.98
N PRO A 256 0.80 13.11 15.99
CA PRO A 256 1.13 13.52 17.35
C PRO A 256 2.18 12.62 18.03
N ILE A 257 2.54 11.49 17.44
CA ILE A 257 3.59 10.59 17.90
C ILE A 257 4.67 10.46 16.84
N VAL A 258 5.90 10.78 17.22
CA VAL A 258 7.07 10.68 16.34
C VAL A 258 7.97 9.55 16.79
N LEU A 259 8.38 8.71 15.85
CA LEU A 259 9.36 7.66 16.03
C LEU A 259 10.75 8.21 15.68
N VAL A 260 11.68 8.10 16.62
CA VAL A 260 13.10 8.44 16.43
C VAL A 260 13.92 7.16 16.43
N GLU A 261 14.59 6.88 15.32
CA GLU A 261 15.34 5.65 15.10
C GLU A 261 16.83 5.90 14.87
N GLU A 262 17.68 4.93 15.24
CA GLU A 262 19.06 4.94 14.77
C GLU A 262 19.10 4.76 13.24
N TYR A 263 20.01 5.47 12.59
CA TYR A 263 20.25 5.30 11.16
C TYR A 263 21.03 4.02 10.90
N ILE A 264 20.44 3.08 10.17
CA ILE A 264 21.11 1.85 9.76
C ILE A 264 21.84 2.08 8.43
N LYS A 265 23.18 2.06 8.50
CA LYS A 265 24.00 2.09 7.29
C LYS A 265 24.07 0.69 6.69
N GLY A 266 23.50 0.51 5.51
CA GLY A 266 23.46 -0.78 4.86
C GLY A 266 22.83 -0.74 3.48
N THR A 267 22.66 -1.92 2.87
CA THR A 267 21.92 -2.08 1.62
C THR A 267 20.42 -2.13 1.91
N GLU A 268 19.66 -1.25 1.32
CA GLU A 268 18.19 -1.29 1.41
C GLU A 268 17.66 -2.37 0.48
N VAL A 269 16.82 -3.26 1.02
CA VAL A 269 16.19 -4.35 0.30
C VAL A 269 14.72 -4.43 0.66
N ALA A 270 13.89 -4.81 -0.31
CA ALA A 270 12.50 -5.19 -0.07
C ALA A 270 12.31 -6.67 -0.41
N CYS A 271 11.32 -7.31 0.24
CA CYS A 271 10.96 -8.70 -0.04
C CYS A 271 9.45 -8.87 0.01
N GLY A 272 8.88 -9.20 -1.13
CA GLY A 272 7.46 -9.53 -1.29
C GLY A 272 7.12 -10.87 -0.67
N ILE A 273 5.94 -10.95 -0.06
CA ILE A 273 5.35 -12.18 0.47
C ILE A 273 4.04 -12.43 -0.25
N LEU A 274 3.77 -13.67 -0.65
CA LEU A 274 2.58 -14.09 -1.38
C LEU A 274 2.00 -15.37 -0.80
N GLY A 275 0.75 -15.37 -0.40
CA GLY A 275 0.01 -16.53 0.11
C GLY A 275 -0.72 -16.26 1.42
N ASN A 276 -1.56 -17.23 1.83
CA ASN A 276 -2.34 -17.21 3.07
C ASN A 276 -1.65 -18.05 4.17
N GLU A 277 -1.99 -19.33 4.32
CA GLU A 277 -1.46 -20.20 5.40
C GLU A 277 0.02 -20.51 5.24
N ASP A 278 0.44 -20.86 4.02
CA ASP A 278 1.83 -21.16 3.65
C ASP A 278 2.38 -20.13 2.68
N PRO A 279 2.61 -18.88 3.13
CA PRO A 279 3.10 -17.82 2.26
C PRO A 279 4.53 -18.08 1.81
N ILE A 280 4.81 -17.73 0.57
CA ILE A 280 6.16 -17.77 -0.01
C ILE A 280 6.80 -16.38 0.00
N ALA A 281 8.11 -16.32 0.21
CA ALA A 281 8.90 -15.11 0.02
C ALA A 281 9.42 -15.05 -1.41
N LEU A 282 9.20 -13.93 -2.08
CA LEU A 282 9.71 -13.64 -3.42
C LEU A 282 11.23 -13.36 -3.38
N PRO A 283 11.93 -13.37 -4.53
CA PRO A 283 13.31 -12.91 -4.60
C PRO A 283 13.42 -11.46 -4.12
N PRO A 284 14.29 -11.14 -3.15
CA PRO A 284 14.45 -9.76 -2.68
C PRO A 284 14.92 -8.83 -3.79
N ILE A 285 14.48 -7.57 -3.72
CA ILE A 285 14.90 -6.49 -4.61
C ILE A 285 15.76 -5.49 -3.84
N GLU A 286 16.89 -5.09 -4.42
CA GLU A 286 17.78 -4.06 -3.88
C GLU A 286 17.36 -2.69 -4.38
N ILE A 287 17.36 -1.72 -3.49
CA ILE A 287 16.99 -0.33 -3.75
C ILE A 287 18.26 0.52 -3.61
N VAL A 288 18.72 1.10 -4.73
CA VAL A 288 19.95 1.91 -4.78
C VAL A 288 19.57 3.35 -5.10
N PRO A 289 19.39 4.21 -4.09
CA PRO A 289 19.14 5.62 -4.34
C PRO A 289 20.37 6.27 -4.99
N LYS A 290 20.17 7.16 -5.98
CA LYS A 290 21.25 7.94 -6.58
C LYS A 290 21.70 9.10 -5.70
N GLY A 291 20.82 9.52 -4.79
CA GLY A 291 21.12 10.49 -3.74
C GLY A 291 21.54 9.81 -2.44
N GLU A 292 21.71 10.61 -1.39
CA GLU A 292 22.04 10.06 -0.08
C GLU A 292 20.89 9.26 0.56
N PHE A 293 19.62 9.42 0.07
CA PHE A 293 18.43 8.84 0.69
C PHE A 293 17.35 8.49 -0.31
N PHE A 294 16.54 7.46 0.03
CA PHE A 294 15.34 7.07 -0.68
C PHE A 294 14.12 7.83 -0.11
N ASP A 295 14.02 9.10 -0.45
CA ASP A 295 12.91 9.98 -0.07
C ASP A 295 11.66 9.80 -0.96
N TYR A 296 10.62 10.61 -0.71
CA TYR A 296 9.40 10.59 -1.51
C TYR A 296 9.68 10.78 -3.01
N THR A 297 10.58 11.70 -3.36
CA THR A 297 10.94 11.98 -4.76
C THR A 297 11.65 10.81 -5.41
N ALA A 298 12.57 10.16 -4.69
CA ALA A 298 13.29 8.98 -5.17
C ALA A 298 12.36 7.77 -5.35
N LYS A 299 11.32 7.60 -4.51
CA LYS A 299 10.34 6.50 -4.62
C LYS A 299 9.50 6.56 -5.89
N TYR A 300 9.20 7.75 -6.39
CA TYR A 300 8.27 7.93 -7.53
C TYR A 300 8.95 8.48 -8.79
N THR A 301 10.25 8.78 -8.74
CA THR A 301 11.04 9.26 -9.89
C THR A 301 11.99 8.16 -10.37
N PRO A 302 11.68 7.42 -11.46
CA PRO A 302 12.51 6.29 -11.93
C PRO A 302 13.95 6.63 -12.23
N SER A 303 14.27 7.92 -12.41
CA SER A 303 15.65 8.39 -12.65
C SER A 303 16.47 8.54 -11.36
N GLU A 304 15.86 8.55 -10.19
CA GLU A 304 16.51 8.84 -8.91
C GLU A 304 16.85 7.57 -8.10
N CYS A 305 16.39 6.41 -8.55
CA CYS A 305 16.64 5.13 -7.91
C CYS A 305 16.92 4.05 -8.95
N GLU A 306 17.86 3.17 -8.66
CA GLU A 306 18.08 1.91 -9.38
C GLU A 306 17.51 0.77 -8.53
N GLU A 307 16.72 -0.09 -9.15
CA GLU A 307 16.06 -1.24 -8.50
C GLU A 307 16.54 -2.52 -9.15
N ILE A 308 17.22 -3.36 -8.37
CA ILE A 308 17.91 -4.55 -8.86
C ILE A 308 17.27 -5.80 -8.27
N CYS A 309 16.65 -6.60 -9.11
CA CYS A 309 16.00 -7.85 -8.70
C CYS A 309 16.49 -9.03 -9.55
N PRO A 310 17.03 -10.11 -8.95
CA PRO A 310 17.29 -10.27 -7.50
C PRO A 310 18.35 -9.31 -6.95
N ALA A 311 18.28 -9.01 -5.64
CA ALA A 311 19.23 -8.16 -4.92
C ALA A 311 20.67 -8.72 -4.97
N ARG A 312 21.67 -7.84 -5.03
CA ARG A 312 23.10 -8.20 -5.08
C ARG A 312 23.65 -8.53 -3.69
N ILE A 313 23.03 -9.45 -2.99
CA ILE A 313 23.43 -9.97 -1.69
C ILE A 313 23.76 -11.46 -1.79
N SER A 314 24.49 -12.01 -0.82
CA SER A 314 24.84 -13.45 -0.83
C SER A 314 23.60 -14.33 -0.72
N GLU A 315 23.70 -15.59 -1.16
CA GLU A 315 22.62 -16.57 -1.03
C GLU A 315 22.19 -16.78 0.44
N GLU A 316 23.15 -16.81 1.36
CA GLU A 316 22.89 -16.91 2.79
C GLU A 316 22.08 -15.70 3.28
N MET A 317 22.46 -14.49 2.86
CA MET A 317 21.77 -13.25 3.21
C MET A 317 20.38 -13.21 2.59
N THR A 318 20.22 -13.65 1.34
CA THR A 318 18.92 -13.79 0.68
C THR A 318 17.97 -14.66 1.51
N LYS A 319 18.43 -15.84 1.96
CA LYS A 319 17.62 -16.73 2.83
C LYS A 319 17.27 -16.07 4.16
N LYS A 320 18.20 -15.28 4.74
CA LYS A 320 17.95 -14.54 5.99
C LYS A 320 16.90 -13.43 5.79
N VAL A 321 17.02 -12.65 4.72
CA VAL A 321 16.04 -11.62 4.32
C VAL A 321 14.65 -12.24 4.14
N GLN A 322 14.54 -13.30 3.34
CA GLN A 322 13.28 -14.01 3.10
C GLN A 322 12.66 -14.56 4.40
N LYS A 323 13.49 -15.15 5.27
CA LYS A 323 13.04 -15.64 6.58
C LYS A 323 12.50 -14.53 7.47
N TYR A 324 13.15 -13.35 7.48
CA TYR A 324 12.69 -12.22 8.29
C TYR A 324 11.44 -11.60 7.71
N ALA A 325 11.33 -11.51 6.38
CA ALA A 325 10.13 -11.04 5.71
C ALA A 325 8.91 -11.92 6.03
N LEU A 326 9.05 -13.25 5.93
CA LEU A 326 8.00 -14.19 6.34
C LEU A 326 7.62 -14.05 7.82
N LYS A 327 8.61 -13.87 8.70
CA LYS A 327 8.35 -13.66 10.13
C LYS A 327 7.59 -12.36 10.39
N ALA A 328 7.98 -11.26 9.73
CA ALA A 328 7.34 -9.96 9.88
C ALA A 328 5.89 -9.97 9.37
N HIS A 329 5.65 -10.58 8.20
CA HIS A 329 4.33 -10.81 7.65
C HIS A 329 3.42 -11.56 8.64
N LYS A 330 3.91 -12.69 9.19
CA LYS A 330 3.17 -13.49 10.17
C LYS A 330 2.98 -12.77 11.51
N ALA A 331 3.95 -11.99 11.97
CA ALA A 331 3.88 -11.26 13.24
C ALA A 331 2.78 -10.19 13.25
N LEU A 332 2.44 -9.61 12.10
CA LEU A 332 1.33 -8.67 11.97
C LEU A 332 0.00 -9.36 11.64
N GLY A 333 -0.01 -10.68 11.36
CA GLY A 333 -1.20 -11.40 10.90
C GLY A 333 -1.59 -11.07 9.47
N CYS A 334 -0.63 -10.72 8.61
CA CYS A 334 -0.86 -10.44 7.21
C CYS A 334 -1.28 -11.73 6.45
N VAL A 335 -2.09 -11.55 5.41
CA VAL A 335 -2.52 -12.61 4.47
C VAL A 335 -2.53 -12.07 3.04
N GLY A 336 -2.61 -12.97 2.07
CA GLY A 336 -2.66 -12.65 0.64
C GLY A 336 -1.32 -12.19 0.12
N PHE A 337 -0.94 -10.96 0.41
CA PHE A 337 0.34 -10.38 0.01
C PHE A 337 0.78 -9.25 0.94
N SER A 338 2.07 -9.02 0.98
CA SER A 338 2.70 -7.85 1.61
C SER A 338 4.10 -7.63 1.05
N ARG A 339 4.72 -6.48 1.34
CA ARG A 339 6.13 -6.22 1.08
C ARG A 339 6.79 -5.76 2.36
N VAL A 340 7.92 -6.37 2.69
CA VAL A 340 8.70 -6.05 3.88
C VAL A 340 9.94 -5.29 3.46
N ASP A 341 10.12 -4.08 3.97
CA ASP A 341 11.25 -3.22 3.68
C ASP A 341 12.30 -3.39 4.79
N MET A 342 13.57 -3.59 4.42
CA MET A 342 14.64 -4.01 5.31
C MET A 342 15.98 -3.37 4.95
N PHE A 343 16.89 -3.34 5.92
CA PHE A 343 18.29 -2.96 5.71
C PHE A 343 19.20 -4.13 6.03
N VAL A 344 20.12 -4.44 5.11
CA VAL A 344 21.21 -5.41 5.31
C VAL A 344 22.46 -4.66 5.71
N SER A 345 22.96 -4.88 6.93
CA SER A 345 24.16 -4.23 7.45
C SER A 345 25.11 -5.28 8.03
N GLY A 346 26.23 -5.50 7.36
CA GLY A 346 27.13 -6.62 7.68
C GLY A 346 26.41 -7.98 7.58
N ASN A 347 26.37 -8.71 8.68
CA ASN A 347 25.66 -9.99 8.76
C ASN A 347 24.22 -9.86 9.28
N ASP A 348 23.73 -8.66 9.54
CA ASP A 348 22.43 -8.43 10.13
C ASP A 348 21.40 -7.89 9.15
N VAL A 349 20.15 -8.28 9.38
CA VAL A 349 18.97 -7.81 8.63
C VAL A 349 18.06 -7.11 9.61
N TYR A 350 17.80 -5.84 9.36
CA TYR A 350 16.91 -4.99 10.17
C TYR A 350 15.59 -4.77 9.43
N VAL A 351 14.47 -5.20 10.01
CA VAL A 351 13.15 -4.93 9.45
C VAL A 351 12.76 -3.49 9.77
N SER A 352 12.41 -2.73 8.74
CA SER A 352 11.95 -1.34 8.85
C SER A 352 10.43 -1.27 8.99
N GLU A 353 9.70 -1.79 8.00
CA GLU A 353 8.22 -1.74 7.93
C GLU A 353 7.66 -2.88 7.07
N VAL A 354 6.35 -3.09 7.18
CA VAL A 354 5.56 -3.96 6.32
C VAL A 354 4.49 -3.14 5.63
N ASN A 355 4.46 -3.21 4.30
CA ASN A 355 3.42 -2.63 3.46
C ASN A 355 2.37 -3.70 3.18
N THR A 356 1.14 -3.51 3.65
CA THR A 356 0.05 -4.51 3.53
C THR A 356 -0.65 -4.48 2.18
N ILE A 357 -0.54 -3.38 1.43
CA ILE A 357 -0.99 -3.24 0.04
C ILE A 357 0.17 -2.65 -0.79
N PRO A 358 1.21 -3.45 -1.11
CA PRO A 358 2.31 -2.95 -1.92
C PRO A 358 1.84 -2.52 -3.30
N GLY A 359 2.46 -1.49 -3.85
CA GLY A 359 2.13 -0.95 -5.16
C GLY A 359 2.18 -2.00 -6.28
N LEU A 360 1.22 -1.95 -7.20
CA LEU A 360 1.09 -2.82 -8.34
C LEU A 360 1.13 -2.05 -9.67
N THR A 361 1.83 -0.90 -9.69
CA THR A 361 2.13 -0.21 -10.94
C THR A 361 3.25 -0.93 -11.70
N TYR A 362 3.42 -0.59 -12.97
CA TYR A 362 4.54 -1.12 -13.77
C TYR A 362 5.93 -0.81 -13.17
N ALA A 363 6.05 0.31 -12.46
CA ALA A 363 7.29 0.74 -11.81
C ALA A 363 7.50 0.15 -10.41
N SER A 364 6.45 -0.46 -9.81
CA SER A 364 6.49 -0.93 -8.43
C SER A 364 7.41 -2.13 -8.21
N LEU A 365 7.97 -2.23 -7.00
CA LEU A 365 8.91 -3.28 -6.59
C LEU A 365 8.27 -4.67 -6.63
N TYR A 366 7.08 -4.81 -6.04
CA TYR A 366 6.41 -6.11 -5.87
C TYR A 366 6.16 -6.86 -7.19
N PRO A 367 5.67 -6.24 -8.29
CA PRO A 367 5.59 -6.89 -9.61
C PRO A 367 6.94 -7.31 -10.17
N LYS A 368 8.02 -6.59 -9.87
CA LYS A 368 9.39 -6.96 -10.30
C LYS A 368 9.88 -8.20 -9.56
N GLU A 369 9.64 -8.29 -8.25
CA GLU A 369 9.94 -9.46 -7.43
C GLU A 369 9.14 -10.70 -7.91
N ALA A 370 7.83 -10.54 -8.18
CA ALA A 370 6.99 -11.60 -8.74
C ALA A 370 7.52 -12.08 -10.10
N LYS A 371 7.90 -11.16 -10.98
CA LYS A 371 8.50 -11.49 -12.29
C LYS A 371 9.82 -12.24 -12.13
N ALA A 372 10.68 -11.86 -11.19
CA ALA A 372 11.92 -12.57 -10.88
C ALA A 372 11.68 -13.98 -10.34
N ALA A 373 10.52 -14.22 -9.68
CA ALA A 373 10.05 -15.55 -9.27
C ALA A 373 9.39 -16.35 -10.42
N GLY A 374 9.34 -15.82 -11.64
CA GLY A 374 8.69 -16.47 -12.78
C GLY A 374 7.18 -16.27 -12.86
N ILE A 375 6.60 -15.40 -12.01
CA ILE A 375 5.17 -15.12 -11.97
C ILE A 375 4.87 -13.90 -12.85
N SER A 376 4.10 -14.09 -13.91
CA SER A 376 3.66 -12.98 -14.77
C SER A 376 2.69 -12.06 -14.02
N PHE A 377 2.57 -10.80 -14.44
CA PHE A 377 1.70 -9.85 -13.75
C PHE A 377 0.22 -10.29 -13.77
N SER A 378 -0.27 -10.81 -14.91
CA SER A 378 -1.63 -11.34 -15.00
C SER A 378 -1.84 -12.56 -14.08
N GLU A 379 -0.84 -13.43 -13.95
CA GLU A 379 -0.87 -14.56 -13.03
C GLU A 379 -0.83 -14.11 -11.57
N LEU A 380 -0.04 -13.08 -11.25
CA LEU A 380 -0.02 -12.48 -9.93
C LEU A 380 -1.41 -11.99 -9.51
N LEU A 381 -2.09 -11.24 -10.39
CA LEU A 381 -3.45 -10.75 -10.14
C LEU A 381 -4.44 -11.90 -9.94
N ASP A 382 -4.33 -12.95 -10.75
CA ASP A 382 -5.16 -14.16 -10.65
C ASP A 382 -4.96 -14.85 -9.29
N ARG A 383 -3.71 -15.00 -8.84
CA ARG A 383 -3.38 -15.54 -7.52
C ARG A 383 -3.94 -14.70 -6.38
N LEU A 384 -3.80 -13.36 -6.44
CA LEU A 384 -4.30 -12.46 -5.40
C LEU A 384 -5.82 -12.52 -5.27
N ILE A 385 -6.56 -12.61 -6.37
CA ILE A 385 -8.01 -12.81 -6.36
C ILE A 385 -8.37 -14.18 -5.79
N THR A 386 -7.66 -15.23 -6.19
CA THR A 386 -7.89 -16.60 -5.67
C THR A 386 -7.68 -16.64 -4.16
N LEU A 387 -6.58 -16.06 -3.67
CA LEU A 387 -6.28 -15.97 -2.23
C LEU A 387 -7.37 -15.20 -1.46
N ALA A 388 -7.93 -14.14 -2.05
CA ALA A 388 -9.02 -13.39 -1.45
C ALA A 388 -10.31 -14.23 -1.34
N LEU A 389 -10.61 -15.05 -2.36
CA LEU A 389 -11.78 -15.92 -2.43
C LEU A 389 -11.66 -17.16 -1.54
N GLU A 390 -10.47 -17.59 -1.15
CA GLU A 390 -10.27 -18.61 -0.13
C GLU A 390 -10.82 -18.18 1.24
N ASN A 391 -11.15 -16.89 1.39
CA ASN A 391 -11.70 -16.28 2.59
C ASN A 391 -10.91 -16.64 3.87
N PRO A 392 -9.60 -16.37 3.90
CA PRO A 392 -8.81 -16.67 5.08
C PRO A 392 -9.31 -15.86 6.27
N VAL A 393 -9.11 -16.41 7.48
CA VAL A 393 -9.38 -15.65 8.71
C VAL A 393 -8.50 -14.40 8.70
N LYS A 394 -9.13 -13.25 8.62
CA LYS A 394 -8.44 -11.94 8.62
C LYS A 394 -8.57 -11.33 10.02
N TYR A 395 -7.45 -11.24 10.72
CA TYR A 395 -7.37 -10.62 12.03
C TYR A 395 -7.13 -9.12 11.92
#